data_1b6f144a698071a81f387401f5c602f3
#
_entry.id   1b6f144a698071a81f387401f5c602f3
#
_cell.length_a   1.000
_cell.length_b   1.000
_cell.length_c   1.000
_cell.angle_alpha   90.00
_cell.angle_beta   90.00
_cell.angle_gamma   90.00
#
_symmetry.space_group_name_H-M   'P 1'
#
loop_
_entity.id
_entity.type
_entity.pdbx_description
1 polymer ?
#
loop_
_entity_poly.entity_id
_entity_poly.type
_entity_poly.pdbx_seq_one_letter_code
_entity_poly.pdbx_strand_id
1 'polypeptide(L)'
;MLPAGKRFRMGGRDVKFLPLVWAGIWRKRGRTLLILAQVVIAFALFGVLQGLNTAIKQAVASTHADRLYVGSRLRFGTPLPISILARLQATPGVTGVSYRFMFGGSYQKATQNIPIAATDIGSYLSMYPELRTEPAQALQELTRTQDGAIVGVVTMSKYGWKVGQRITLQAPLPRKNGSRDWSFQILGTCQDTEHPDQAVVILANYRYINQSQAGQADTIAFATVHIADPTQAAQVEHAIDSQFANSANETLTQSEQELTQSQVENLGDLDLVVHRITAATFFVLLFATGALMMQSIRERTPELGVLKTVGFSSPLVMMLILSETIILCVVGCGLGLWVASRLLPFASGFIGIGSLAPVVVAAGLGCAVVLALAAGSIPAWRGLRLRAVDALANR
;
A
#
# COMPACT_ATOMS: atom_id res chain seq x y z
N MET A 1 30.83 -28.81 36.29
CA MET A 1 29.47 -29.13 36.71
C MET A 1 28.46 -28.36 35.88
N LEU A 2 27.83 -29.08 34.93
CA LEU A 2 26.76 -28.51 34.06
C LEU A 2 25.42 -28.94 34.63
N PRO A 3 24.41 -28.05 34.74
CA PRO A 3 23.11 -28.43 35.28
C PRO A 3 22.30 -29.26 34.25
N ALA A 4 21.65 -30.30 34.78
CA ALA A 4 20.86 -31.28 34.06
C ALA A 4 19.67 -30.69 33.31
N GLY A 5 19.47 -31.23 32.11
CA GLY A 5 18.51 -30.79 31.12
C GLY A 5 17.04 -30.84 31.53
N LYS A 6 16.30 -29.78 31.25
CA LYS A 6 14.86 -29.80 31.11
C LYS A 6 14.49 -30.29 29.71
N ARG A 7 13.93 -31.51 29.64
CA ARG A 7 13.35 -32.07 28.41
C ARG A 7 12.06 -31.32 28.09
N PHE A 8 12.07 -30.60 26.98
CA PHE A 8 10.84 -30.04 26.40
C PHE A 8 10.22 -31.13 25.50
N ARG A 9 9.14 -31.71 25.92
CA ARG A 9 8.33 -32.66 25.14
C ARG A 9 7.31 -31.86 24.34
N MET A 10 7.52 -31.76 23.02
CA MET A 10 6.48 -31.43 22.06
C MET A 10 6.33 -32.63 21.11
N GLY A 11 5.12 -33.15 21.04
CA GLY A 11 4.54 -34.14 20.11
C GLY A 11 5.48 -34.91 19.16
N GLY A 12 5.88 -36.11 19.56
CA GLY A 12 5.98 -37.26 18.69
C GLY A 12 7.10 -37.40 17.67
N ARG A 13 8.14 -36.56 17.64
CA ARG A 13 9.47 -36.84 17.03
C ARG A 13 10.50 -35.99 17.75
N ASP A 14 11.46 -36.64 18.43
CA ASP A 14 12.56 -35.96 19.12
C ASP A 14 13.37 -35.13 18.09
N VAL A 15 13.29 -33.83 18.17
CA VAL A 15 14.14 -32.91 17.40
C VAL A 15 15.51 -32.84 18.09
N LYS A 16 16.25 -33.93 17.99
CA LYS A 16 17.55 -34.13 18.68
C LYS A 16 18.62 -33.13 18.26
N PHE A 17 18.45 -32.45 17.11
CA PHE A 17 19.48 -31.61 16.47
C PHE A 17 19.26 -30.12 16.60
N LEU A 18 18.11 -29.67 17.10
CA LEU A 18 17.79 -28.23 17.26
C LEU A 18 18.82 -27.47 18.13
N PRO A 19 19.31 -28.03 19.26
CA PRO A 19 20.35 -27.37 20.06
C PRO A 19 21.68 -27.20 19.32
N LEU A 20 22.02 -28.14 18.43
CA LEU A 20 23.24 -28.09 17.60
C LEU A 20 23.17 -26.97 16.54
N VAL A 21 22.02 -26.84 15.88
CA VAL A 21 21.77 -25.75 14.92
C VAL A 21 21.79 -24.40 15.64
N TRP A 22 21.15 -24.30 16.79
CA TRP A 22 21.12 -23.05 17.57
C TRP A 22 22.53 -22.66 18.06
N ALA A 23 23.31 -23.59 18.59
CA ALA A 23 24.69 -23.35 18.98
C ALA A 23 25.54 -22.92 17.77
N GLY A 24 25.27 -23.51 16.58
CA GLY A 24 25.91 -23.15 15.31
C GLY A 24 25.67 -21.70 14.91
N ILE A 25 24.43 -21.26 14.99
CA ILE A 25 24.00 -19.90 14.64
C ILE A 25 24.67 -18.86 15.57
N TRP A 26 24.69 -19.07 16.88
CA TRP A 26 25.15 -18.09 17.87
C TRP A 26 26.66 -18.06 18.11
N ARG A 27 27.41 -19.00 17.57
CA ARG A 27 28.86 -19.11 17.78
C ARG A 27 29.66 -17.92 17.22
N LYS A 28 29.30 -17.41 16.02
CA LYS A 28 29.90 -16.20 15.44
C LYS A 28 28.83 -15.14 15.21
N ARG A 29 28.47 -14.43 16.28
CA ARG A 29 27.39 -13.45 16.34
C ARG A 29 27.47 -12.40 15.22
N GLY A 30 28.67 -11.87 14.93
CA GLY A 30 28.85 -10.84 13.91
C GLY A 30 28.41 -11.29 12.50
N ARG A 31 28.80 -12.53 12.09
CA ARG A 31 28.39 -13.08 10.78
C ARG A 31 26.88 -13.35 10.73
N THR A 32 26.33 -13.96 11.78
CA THR A 32 24.90 -14.24 11.86
C THR A 32 24.08 -12.96 11.80
N LEU A 33 24.53 -11.91 12.48
CA LEU A 33 23.89 -10.59 12.42
C LEU A 33 23.99 -9.97 11.00
N LEU A 34 25.13 -10.13 10.31
CA LEU A 34 25.26 -9.65 8.93
C LEU A 34 24.31 -10.38 7.96
N ILE A 35 24.23 -11.72 8.05
CA ILE A 35 23.27 -12.50 7.26
C ILE A 35 21.84 -12.09 7.59
N LEU A 36 21.52 -11.96 8.87
CA LEU A 36 20.19 -11.56 9.30
C LEU A 36 19.85 -10.16 8.81
N ALA A 37 20.76 -9.19 8.97
CA ALA A 37 20.55 -7.81 8.55
C ALA A 37 20.28 -7.69 7.05
N GLN A 38 21.09 -8.34 6.20
CA GLN A 38 20.88 -8.29 4.75
C GLN A 38 19.56 -8.95 4.34
N VAL A 39 19.17 -10.08 4.98
CA VAL A 39 17.88 -10.75 4.72
C VAL A 39 16.73 -9.87 5.16
N VAL A 40 16.80 -9.26 6.36
CA VAL A 40 15.78 -8.33 6.88
C VAL A 40 15.60 -7.16 5.93
N ILE A 41 16.68 -6.51 5.48
CA ILE A 41 16.60 -5.36 4.56
C ILE A 41 15.97 -5.78 3.23
N ALA A 42 16.38 -6.91 2.64
CA ALA A 42 15.85 -7.38 1.37
C ALA A 42 14.36 -7.74 1.46
N PHE A 43 13.93 -8.42 2.54
CA PHE A 43 12.52 -8.74 2.73
C PHE A 43 11.67 -7.56 3.22
N ALA A 44 12.27 -6.56 3.88
CA ALA A 44 11.60 -5.29 4.15
C ALA A 44 11.29 -4.54 2.84
N LEU A 45 12.28 -4.44 1.94
CA LEU A 45 12.09 -3.85 0.62
C LEU A 45 11.04 -4.62 -0.20
N PHE A 46 11.13 -5.95 -0.24
CA PHE A 46 10.15 -6.81 -0.87
C PHE A 46 8.73 -6.55 -0.31
N GLY A 47 8.59 -6.52 1.01
CA GLY A 47 7.30 -6.32 1.67
C GLY A 47 6.68 -4.95 1.36
N VAL A 48 7.49 -3.88 1.33
CA VAL A 48 7.03 -2.53 0.97
C VAL A 48 6.60 -2.48 -0.50
N LEU A 49 7.43 -2.97 -1.41
CA LEU A 49 7.15 -2.93 -2.85
C LEU A 49 5.92 -3.78 -3.23
N GLN A 50 5.86 -5.01 -2.74
CA GLN A 50 4.73 -5.91 -3.02
C GLN A 50 3.46 -5.48 -2.27
N GLY A 51 3.62 -4.93 -1.06
CA GLY A 51 2.51 -4.36 -0.31
C GLY A 51 1.86 -3.20 -1.06
N LEU A 52 2.68 -2.27 -1.57
CA LEU A 52 2.21 -1.13 -2.37
C LEU A 52 1.54 -1.61 -3.67
N ASN A 53 2.19 -2.53 -4.41
CA ASN A 53 1.65 -3.08 -5.65
C ASN A 53 0.30 -3.80 -5.44
N THR A 54 0.20 -4.61 -4.39
CA THR A 54 -1.04 -5.32 -4.06
C THR A 54 -2.16 -4.36 -3.67
N ALA A 55 -1.83 -3.32 -2.91
CA ALA A 55 -2.81 -2.33 -2.50
C ALA A 55 -3.34 -1.50 -3.69
N ILE A 56 -2.48 -1.14 -4.64
CA ILE A 56 -2.90 -0.49 -5.87
C ILE A 56 -3.86 -1.42 -6.66
N LYS A 57 -3.52 -2.70 -6.82
CA LYS A 57 -4.39 -3.69 -7.48
C LYS A 57 -5.74 -3.88 -6.76
N GLN A 58 -5.72 -3.86 -5.43
CA GLN A 58 -6.96 -3.93 -4.63
C GLN A 58 -7.80 -2.67 -4.79
N ALA A 59 -7.19 -1.47 -4.79
CA ALA A 59 -7.89 -0.23 -5.04
C ALA A 59 -8.58 -0.20 -6.40
N VAL A 60 -7.93 -0.74 -7.45
CA VAL A 60 -8.57 -0.90 -8.78
C VAL A 60 -9.70 -1.93 -8.74
N ALA A 61 -9.54 -3.03 -8.02
CA ALA A 61 -10.54 -4.10 -7.97
C ALA A 61 -11.79 -3.77 -7.13
N SER A 62 -11.69 -2.81 -6.21
CA SER A 62 -12.79 -2.39 -5.32
C SER A 62 -13.66 -1.29 -5.90
N THR A 63 -13.46 -0.93 -7.18
CA THR A 63 -14.22 0.13 -7.84
C THR A 63 -15.63 -0.32 -8.22
N HIS A 64 -16.57 0.62 -8.20
CA HIS A 64 -17.97 0.38 -8.51
C HIS A 64 -18.21 0.52 -10.02
N ALA A 65 -18.73 -0.54 -10.65
CA ALA A 65 -18.96 -0.57 -12.10
C ALA A 65 -20.18 0.27 -12.55
N ASP A 66 -21.02 0.69 -11.62
CA ASP A 66 -22.23 1.51 -11.84
C ASP A 66 -21.97 3.01 -11.79
N ARG A 67 -20.71 3.43 -11.55
CA ARG A 67 -20.30 4.83 -11.47
C ARG A 67 -19.39 5.19 -12.62
N LEU A 68 -19.78 6.21 -13.37
CA LEU A 68 -18.98 6.80 -14.44
C LEU A 68 -18.47 8.17 -14.01
N TYR A 69 -17.23 8.47 -14.31
CA TYR A 69 -16.61 9.77 -14.08
C TYR A 69 -16.50 10.53 -15.39
N VAL A 70 -17.09 11.71 -15.44
CA VAL A 70 -17.07 12.61 -16.59
C VAL A 70 -16.13 13.75 -16.30
N GLY A 71 -14.98 13.76 -16.94
CA GLY A 71 -13.97 14.80 -16.85
C GLY A 71 -13.71 15.47 -18.18
N SER A 72 -12.82 16.47 -18.19
CA SER A 72 -12.35 17.07 -19.45
C SER A 72 -11.44 16.09 -20.20
N ARG A 73 -11.65 15.97 -21.52
CA ARG A 73 -10.81 15.17 -22.40
C ARG A 73 -9.36 15.67 -22.48
N LEU A 74 -9.14 16.97 -22.28
CA LEU A 74 -7.81 17.56 -22.34
C LEU A 74 -6.92 17.04 -21.20
N ARG A 75 -7.45 17.03 -19.99
CA ARG A 75 -6.79 16.54 -18.78
C ARG A 75 -7.82 16.36 -17.68
N PHE A 76 -7.78 15.23 -17.00
CA PHE A 76 -8.62 14.99 -15.82
C PHE A 76 -8.42 16.10 -14.76
N GLY A 77 -9.52 16.67 -14.27
CA GLY A 77 -9.48 17.79 -13.32
C GLY A 77 -9.39 19.19 -13.95
N THR A 78 -9.27 19.31 -15.29
CA THR A 78 -9.47 20.60 -15.98
C THR A 78 -10.92 21.04 -15.76
N PRO A 79 -11.16 22.31 -15.36
CA PRO A 79 -12.50 22.76 -15.04
C PRO A 79 -13.47 22.63 -16.21
N LEU A 80 -14.64 22.07 -15.97
CA LEU A 80 -15.77 22.01 -16.88
C LEU A 80 -16.87 22.94 -16.36
N PRO A 81 -17.67 23.58 -17.22
CA PRO A 81 -18.78 24.43 -16.78
C PRO A 81 -19.87 23.57 -16.11
N ILE A 82 -20.42 24.04 -14.99
CA ILE A 82 -21.47 23.34 -14.24
C ILE A 82 -22.73 23.07 -15.09
N SER A 83 -22.93 23.85 -16.16
CA SER A 83 -24.07 23.71 -17.07
C SER A 83 -24.13 22.35 -17.77
N ILE A 84 -23.02 21.60 -17.83
CA ILE A 84 -23.02 20.24 -18.42
C ILE A 84 -23.93 19.28 -17.65
N LEU A 85 -24.15 19.51 -16.34
CA LEU A 85 -24.89 18.59 -15.46
C LEU A 85 -26.32 18.31 -15.96
N ALA A 86 -27.01 19.33 -16.46
CA ALA A 86 -28.37 19.17 -17.01
C ALA A 86 -28.40 18.22 -18.23
N ARG A 87 -27.38 18.27 -19.07
CA ARG A 87 -27.25 17.36 -20.23
C ARG A 87 -26.88 15.95 -19.80
N LEU A 88 -26.01 15.81 -18.83
CA LEU A 88 -25.66 14.51 -18.25
C LEU A 88 -26.89 13.83 -17.64
N GLN A 89 -27.69 14.56 -16.87
CA GLN A 89 -28.90 14.06 -16.25
C GLN A 89 -29.97 13.64 -17.27
N ALA A 90 -29.99 14.27 -18.45
CA ALA A 90 -30.92 13.94 -19.52
C ALA A 90 -30.45 12.75 -20.41
N THR A 91 -29.27 12.22 -20.19
CA THR A 91 -28.73 11.10 -20.98
C THR A 91 -29.45 9.80 -20.64
N PRO A 92 -29.95 9.03 -21.63
CA PRO A 92 -30.56 7.74 -21.39
C PRO A 92 -29.65 6.79 -20.60
N GLY A 93 -30.21 6.10 -19.61
CA GLY A 93 -29.47 5.17 -18.73
C GLY A 93 -28.88 5.83 -17.48
N VAL A 94 -28.87 7.17 -17.39
CA VAL A 94 -28.40 7.90 -16.21
C VAL A 94 -29.53 8.00 -15.17
N THR A 95 -29.25 7.60 -13.95
CA THR A 95 -30.17 7.63 -12.81
C THR A 95 -29.86 8.74 -11.83
N GLY A 96 -28.62 9.17 -11.76
CA GLY A 96 -28.18 10.25 -10.86
C GLY A 96 -26.90 10.92 -11.35
N VAL A 97 -26.75 12.20 -10.99
CA VAL A 97 -25.54 12.97 -11.29
C VAL A 97 -25.11 13.72 -10.05
N SER A 98 -23.85 13.59 -9.69
CA SER A 98 -23.18 14.40 -8.68
C SER A 98 -21.96 15.06 -9.30
N TYR A 99 -21.35 16.01 -8.60
CA TYR A 99 -20.19 16.73 -9.12
C TYR A 99 -19.27 17.15 -7.99
N ARG A 100 -18.01 17.36 -8.33
CA ARG A 100 -17.00 17.86 -7.39
C ARG A 100 -16.16 18.95 -8.02
N PHE A 101 -15.93 19.99 -7.25
CA PHE A 101 -14.87 20.95 -7.48
C PHE A 101 -13.76 20.63 -6.49
N MET A 102 -12.54 20.39 -6.99
CA MET A 102 -11.43 19.90 -6.17
C MET A 102 -10.32 20.94 -6.11
N PHE A 103 -9.81 21.16 -4.90
CA PHE A 103 -8.60 21.93 -4.68
C PHE A 103 -7.87 21.44 -3.43
N GLY A 104 -6.62 21.82 -3.27
CA GLY A 104 -5.84 21.47 -2.09
C GLY A 104 -5.69 22.65 -1.17
N GLY A 105 -5.64 22.38 0.13
CA GLY A 105 -5.29 23.37 1.15
C GLY A 105 -4.19 22.83 2.09
N SER A 106 -3.38 23.71 2.65
CA SER A 106 -2.37 23.37 3.63
C SER A 106 -2.73 23.90 5.01
N TYR A 107 -2.49 23.08 6.04
CA TYR A 107 -2.69 23.46 7.44
C TYR A 107 -1.33 23.62 8.12
N GLN A 108 -1.02 24.82 8.63
CA GLN A 108 0.21 25.16 9.35
C GLN A 108 1.53 24.99 8.56
N LYS A 109 1.68 23.95 7.74
CA LYS A 109 2.89 23.66 6.95
C LYS A 109 2.53 23.57 5.47
N ALA A 110 3.19 24.34 4.62
CA ALA A 110 2.94 24.37 3.18
C ALA A 110 3.16 23.03 2.46
N THR A 111 3.92 22.12 3.08
CA THR A 111 4.21 20.79 2.50
C THR A 111 3.07 19.76 2.68
N GLN A 112 2.05 20.09 3.46
CA GLN A 112 0.93 19.17 3.76
C GLN A 112 -0.29 19.60 2.97
N ASN A 113 -0.51 18.98 1.82
CA ASN A 113 -1.70 19.21 1.00
C ASN A 113 -2.87 18.34 1.51
N ILE A 114 -3.97 18.99 1.88
CA ILE A 114 -5.22 18.34 2.30
C ILE A 114 -6.22 18.52 1.16
N PRO A 115 -6.76 17.45 0.57
CA PRO A 115 -7.74 17.56 -0.51
C PRO A 115 -9.08 18.07 0.04
N ILE A 116 -9.63 19.07 -0.64
CA ILE A 116 -10.95 19.65 -0.38
C ILE A 116 -11.83 19.37 -1.58
N ALA A 117 -12.94 18.68 -1.36
CA ALA A 117 -13.96 18.40 -2.35
C ALA A 117 -15.19 19.23 -2.05
N ALA A 118 -15.44 20.24 -2.86
CA ALA A 118 -16.66 21.03 -2.80
C ALA A 118 -17.72 20.39 -3.70
N THR A 119 -18.87 20.06 -3.12
CA THR A 119 -19.94 19.31 -3.79
C THR A 119 -21.34 19.77 -3.33
N ASP A 120 -22.37 19.35 -4.05
CA ASP A 120 -23.72 19.29 -3.48
C ASP A 120 -23.86 17.99 -2.67
N ILE A 121 -23.96 18.17 -1.37
CA ILE A 121 -23.77 17.08 -0.43
C ILE A 121 -24.90 16.06 -0.48
N GLY A 122 -26.13 16.52 -0.77
CA GLY A 122 -27.28 15.64 -0.93
C GLY A 122 -27.09 14.65 -2.08
N SER A 123 -26.76 15.15 -3.26
CA SER A 123 -26.50 14.31 -4.44
C SER A 123 -25.24 13.46 -4.26
N TYR A 124 -24.22 14.00 -3.60
CA TYR A 124 -22.98 13.28 -3.37
C TYR A 124 -23.18 12.04 -2.49
N LEU A 125 -23.87 12.18 -1.36
CA LEU A 125 -24.07 11.06 -0.45
C LEU A 125 -25.05 10.00 -0.95
N SER A 126 -26.03 10.42 -1.78
CA SER A 126 -26.89 9.43 -2.45
C SER A 126 -26.11 8.57 -3.44
N MET A 127 -24.99 9.07 -3.97
CA MET A 127 -24.13 8.38 -4.91
C MET A 127 -23.05 7.53 -4.24
N TYR A 128 -22.72 7.85 -2.97
CA TYR A 128 -21.70 7.15 -2.18
C TYR A 128 -22.27 6.61 -0.87
N PRO A 129 -23.13 5.57 -0.91
CA PRO A 129 -23.79 5.00 0.28
C PRO A 129 -22.80 4.36 1.26
N GLU A 130 -21.60 4.04 0.82
CA GLU A 130 -20.49 3.56 1.65
C GLU A 130 -19.93 4.64 2.60
N LEU A 131 -20.18 5.92 2.33
CA LEU A 131 -19.75 7.01 3.19
C LEU A 131 -20.72 7.20 4.34
N ARG A 132 -20.28 6.92 5.55
CA ARG A 132 -21.02 7.21 6.78
C ARG A 132 -20.54 8.49 7.41
N THR A 133 -21.50 9.30 7.83
CA THR A 133 -21.22 10.58 8.51
C THR A 133 -21.65 10.51 9.96
N GLU A 134 -20.82 11.03 10.85
CA GLU A 134 -21.09 11.12 12.29
C GLU A 134 -20.84 12.55 12.78
N PRO A 135 -21.78 13.16 13.55
CA PRO A 135 -23.13 12.67 13.82
C PRO A 135 -24.04 12.73 12.59
N ALA A 136 -25.08 11.91 12.53
CA ALA A 136 -26.01 11.87 11.38
C ALA A 136 -26.66 13.24 11.07
N GLN A 137 -26.82 14.10 12.08
CA GLN A 137 -27.33 15.46 11.93
C GLN A 137 -26.35 16.39 11.18
N ALA A 138 -25.06 16.06 11.12
CA ALA A 138 -24.05 16.88 10.46
C ALA A 138 -24.40 17.18 9.00
N LEU A 139 -25.11 16.29 8.31
CA LEU A 139 -25.59 16.48 6.95
C LEU A 139 -26.65 17.58 6.85
N GLN A 140 -27.60 17.61 7.79
CA GLN A 140 -28.64 18.64 7.82
C GLN A 140 -28.01 19.98 8.20
N GLU A 141 -27.06 20.00 9.12
CA GLU A 141 -26.36 21.21 9.51
C GLU A 141 -25.50 21.76 8.35
N LEU A 142 -24.89 20.89 7.56
CA LEU A 142 -24.07 21.29 6.42
C LEU A 142 -24.88 21.98 5.30
N THR A 143 -26.15 21.60 5.11
CA THR A 143 -27.03 22.31 4.17
C THR A 143 -27.43 23.72 4.66
N ARG A 144 -27.39 23.95 5.97
CA ARG A 144 -27.72 25.23 6.61
C ARG A 144 -26.51 26.12 6.85
N THR A 145 -25.31 25.52 7.01
CA THR A 145 -24.10 26.24 7.35
C THR A 145 -23.21 26.35 6.10
N GLN A 146 -23.11 27.60 5.59
CA GLN A 146 -22.39 27.82 4.32
C GLN A 146 -20.91 27.38 4.37
N ASP A 147 -20.21 27.72 5.44
CA ASP A 147 -18.79 27.39 5.67
C ASP A 147 -18.59 26.10 6.46
N GLY A 148 -19.64 25.27 6.57
CA GLY A 148 -19.56 23.96 7.19
C GLY A 148 -18.73 22.98 6.36
N ALA A 149 -18.12 22.02 7.03
CA ALA A 149 -17.39 20.93 6.41
C ALA A 149 -17.54 19.61 7.17
N ILE A 150 -17.53 18.51 6.44
CA ILE A 150 -17.40 17.16 7.00
C ILE A 150 -15.97 16.68 6.66
N VAL A 151 -15.25 16.18 7.66
CA VAL A 151 -13.84 15.85 7.53
C VAL A 151 -13.65 14.34 7.68
N GLY A 152 -12.86 13.75 6.81
CA GLY A 152 -12.51 12.34 6.89
C GLY A 152 -11.79 11.98 8.19
N VAL A 153 -12.15 10.85 8.79
CA VAL A 153 -11.63 10.40 10.11
C VAL A 153 -10.12 10.32 10.16
N VAL A 154 -9.47 9.98 9.05
CA VAL A 154 -8.01 9.92 8.95
C VAL A 154 -7.40 11.32 9.11
N THR A 155 -7.97 12.32 8.44
CA THR A 155 -7.53 13.71 8.55
C THR A 155 -7.80 14.28 9.96
N MET A 156 -8.96 13.97 10.54
CA MET A 156 -9.29 14.35 11.92
C MET A 156 -8.24 13.84 12.90
N SER A 157 -7.92 12.56 12.83
CA SER A 157 -6.92 11.93 13.70
C SER A 157 -5.52 12.50 13.48
N LYS A 158 -5.12 12.72 12.22
CA LYS A 158 -3.80 13.22 11.86
C LYS A 158 -3.51 14.61 12.44
N TYR A 159 -4.51 15.49 12.45
CA TYR A 159 -4.35 16.88 12.91
C TYR A 159 -4.91 17.12 14.31
N GLY A 160 -5.51 16.12 14.95
CA GLY A 160 -6.13 16.23 16.27
C GLY A 160 -7.33 17.17 16.30
N TRP A 161 -8.04 17.32 15.18
CA TRP A 161 -9.21 18.19 15.08
C TRP A 161 -10.42 17.58 15.79
N LYS A 162 -11.36 18.46 16.15
CA LYS A 162 -12.59 18.06 16.84
C LYS A 162 -13.83 18.63 16.12
N VAL A 163 -14.95 17.92 16.21
CA VAL A 163 -16.22 18.41 15.74
C VAL A 163 -16.57 19.71 16.50
N GLY A 164 -17.10 20.69 15.80
CA GLY A 164 -17.35 22.05 16.30
C GLY A 164 -16.16 23.01 16.16
N GLN A 165 -14.95 22.51 15.90
CA GLN A 165 -13.76 23.35 15.71
C GLN A 165 -13.81 24.09 14.37
N ARG A 166 -13.33 25.34 14.37
CA ARG A 166 -13.08 26.12 13.14
C ARG A 166 -11.62 25.95 12.73
N ILE A 167 -11.40 25.57 11.47
CA ILE A 167 -10.09 25.40 10.87
C ILE A 167 -9.92 26.40 9.74
N THR A 168 -8.69 26.84 9.51
CA THR A 168 -8.32 27.69 8.37
C THR A 168 -7.21 27.01 7.58
N LEU A 169 -7.42 26.88 6.28
CA LEU A 169 -6.50 26.25 5.35
C LEU A 169 -6.03 27.29 4.34
N GLN A 170 -4.75 27.31 4.04
CA GLN A 170 -4.19 28.10 2.93
C GLN A 170 -4.26 27.30 1.65
N ALA A 171 -4.91 27.84 0.61
CA ALA A 171 -5.06 27.19 -0.68
C ALA A 171 -4.52 28.03 -1.83
N PRO A 172 -4.08 27.41 -2.95
CA PRO A 172 -3.73 28.12 -4.17
C PRO A 172 -4.91 28.91 -4.78
N LEU A 173 -6.14 28.48 -4.48
CA LEU A 173 -7.38 29.09 -4.97
C LEU A 173 -7.62 30.43 -4.25
N PRO A 174 -7.54 31.59 -4.93
CA PRO A 174 -7.78 32.89 -4.30
C PRO A 174 -9.29 33.12 -4.10
N ARG A 175 -9.61 33.82 -3.04
CA ARG A 175 -10.97 34.32 -2.76
C ARG A 175 -11.16 35.70 -3.41
N LYS A 176 -12.40 36.12 -3.62
CA LYS A 176 -12.75 37.44 -4.18
C LYS A 176 -12.18 38.62 -3.39
N ASN A 177 -11.93 38.44 -2.10
CA ASN A 177 -11.30 39.44 -1.23
C ASN A 177 -9.76 39.43 -1.29
N GLY A 178 -9.16 38.65 -2.18
CA GLY A 178 -7.69 38.52 -2.35
C GLY A 178 -7.02 37.57 -1.35
N SER A 179 -7.70 37.10 -0.31
CA SER A 179 -7.16 36.12 0.62
C SER A 179 -7.05 34.73 -0.02
N ARG A 180 -6.13 33.94 0.49
CA ARG A 180 -6.00 32.50 0.18
C ARG A 180 -6.41 31.62 1.38
N ASP A 181 -6.96 32.24 2.42
CA ASP A 181 -7.36 31.55 3.64
C ASP A 181 -8.82 31.11 3.53
N TRP A 182 -9.02 29.81 3.59
CA TRP A 182 -10.32 29.17 3.55
C TRP A 182 -10.65 28.63 4.93
N SER A 183 -11.67 29.19 5.55
CA SER A 183 -12.09 28.78 6.89
C SER A 183 -13.32 27.88 6.81
N PHE A 184 -13.29 26.78 7.56
CA PHE A 184 -14.37 25.81 7.65
C PHE A 184 -14.69 25.51 9.10
N GLN A 185 -15.99 25.35 9.40
CA GLN A 185 -16.46 24.82 10.66
C GLN A 185 -16.68 23.32 10.51
N ILE A 186 -16.00 22.51 11.31
CA ILE A 186 -16.14 21.06 11.28
C ILE A 186 -17.48 20.70 11.94
N LEU A 187 -18.43 20.20 11.15
CA LEU A 187 -19.75 19.80 11.61
C LEU A 187 -19.84 18.31 11.93
N GLY A 188 -18.97 17.51 11.32
CA GLY A 188 -18.95 16.08 11.52
C GLY A 188 -17.76 15.42 10.86
N THR A 189 -17.71 14.10 10.99
CA THR A 189 -16.70 13.24 10.35
C THR A 189 -17.34 12.37 9.28
N CYS A 190 -16.59 11.99 8.26
CA CYS A 190 -16.97 10.93 7.34
C CYS A 190 -15.97 9.78 7.40
N GLN A 191 -16.53 8.57 7.33
CA GLN A 191 -15.77 7.34 7.25
C GLN A 191 -16.28 6.53 6.06
N ASP A 192 -15.37 6.02 5.27
CA ASP A 192 -15.67 5.02 4.26
C ASP A 192 -15.78 3.65 4.96
N THR A 193 -16.90 2.95 4.76
CA THR A 193 -17.14 1.64 5.41
C THR A 193 -16.39 0.51 4.74
N GLU A 194 -16.04 0.67 3.47
CA GLU A 194 -15.27 -0.31 2.70
C GLU A 194 -13.77 -0.07 2.86
N HIS A 195 -13.36 1.22 2.91
CA HIS A 195 -11.97 1.63 3.03
C HIS A 195 -11.76 2.67 4.15
N PRO A 196 -11.85 2.26 5.42
CA PRO A 196 -11.80 3.19 6.56
C PRO A 196 -10.55 4.06 6.61
N ASP A 197 -9.43 3.54 6.09
CA ASP A 197 -8.12 4.23 6.10
C ASP A 197 -7.97 5.26 4.96
N GLN A 198 -8.95 5.36 4.05
CA GLN A 198 -8.90 6.26 2.89
C GLN A 198 -9.70 7.56 3.07
N ALA A 199 -10.41 7.71 4.16
CA ALA A 199 -11.22 8.90 4.43
C ALA A 199 -10.35 10.12 4.81
N VAL A 200 -9.66 10.69 3.81
CA VAL A 200 -8.72 11.82 3.99
C VAL A 200 -9.27 13.16 3.49
N VAL A 201 -10.44 13.18 2.83
CA VAL A 201 -10.99 14.35 2.16
C VAL A 201 -11.75 15.26 3.13
N ILE A 202 -11.77 16.57 2.86
CA ILE A 202 -12.70 17.53 3.45
C ILE A 202 -13.83 17.75 2.47
N LEU A 203 -15.05 17.39 2.84
CA LEU A 203 -16.26 17.68 2.06
C LEU A 203 -16.81 19.05 2.48
N ALA A 204 -16.92 19.97 1.52
CA ALA A 204 -17.39 21.34 1.73
C ALA A 204 -18.58 21.65 0.82
N ASN A 205 -19.36 22.67 1.18
CA ASN A 205 -20.48 23.12 0.36
C ASN A 205 -19.98 23.83 -0.90
N TYR A 206 -20.36 23.34 -2.07
CA TYR A 206 -19.98 23.93 -3.35
C TYR A 206 -20.40 25.38 -3.49
N ARG A 207 -21.60 25.73 -3.01
CA ARG A 207 -22.11 27.13 -3.10
C ARG A 207 -21.19 28.11 -2.38
N TYR A 208 -20.70 27.74 -1.21
CA TYR A 208 -19.76 28.57 -0.44
C TYR A 208 -18.47 28.82 -1.22
N ILE A 209 -17.88 27.75 -1.76
CA ILE A 209 -16.64 27.85 -2.54
C ILE A 209 -16.89 28.65 -3.80
N ASN A 210 -17.94 28.33 -4.56
CA ASN A 210 -18.26 28.98 -5.84
C ASN A 210 -18.53 30.49 -5.68
N GLN A 211 -19.23 30.89 -4.64
CA GLN A 211 -19.50 32.30 -4.37
C GLN A 211 -18.29 33.08 -3.90
N SER A 212 -17.38 32.42 -3.18
CA SER A 212 -16.23 33.05 -2.53
C SER A 212 -14.97 33.08 -3.37
N GLN A 213 -14.80 32.16 -4.32
CA GLN A 213 -13.59 32.07 -5.16
C GLN A 213 -13.53 33.18 -6.23
N ALA A 214 -12.30 33.54 -6.60
CA ALA A 214 -12.00 34.44 -7.72
C ALA A 214 -11.59 33.65 -8.96
N GLY A 215 -12.30 33.76 -10.07
CA GLY A 215 -11.84 33.35 -11.40
C GLY A 215 -12.29 31.99 -11.94
N GLN A 216 -12.85 31.10 -11.15
CA GLN A 216 -13.34 29.78 -11.60
C GLN A 216 -14.81 29.51 -11.22
N ALA A 217 -15.61 30.59 -11.21
CA ALA A 217 -17.03 30.48 -10.89
C ALA A 217 -17.75 29.54 -11.87
N ASP A 218 -18.76 28.84 -11.35
CA ASP A 218 -19.63 27.95 -12.11
C ASP A 218 -18.89 26.83 -12.87
N THR A 219 -17.80 26.36 -12.28
CA THR A 219 -17.02 25.23 -12.80
C THR A 219 -16.94 24.08 -11.83
N ILE A 220 -16.74 22.88 -12.37
CA ILE A 220 -16.53 21.62 -11.64
C ILE A 220 -15.25 20.96 -12.15
N ALA A 221 -14.60 20.16 -11.32
CA ALA A 221 -13.44 19.37 -11.76
C ALA A 221 -13.87 18.14 -12.56
N PHE A 222 -14.95 17.50 -12.12
CA PHE A 222 -15.59 16.36 -12.79
C PHE A 222 -16.98 16.12 -12.22
N ALA A 223 -17.82 15.46 -13.02
CA ALA A 223 -19.08 14.92 -12.59
C ALA A 223 -18.96 13.41 -12.37
N THR A 224 -19.78 12.87 -11.47
CA THR A 224 -20.00 11.43 -11.29
C THR A 224 -21.43 11.12 -11.72
N VAL A 225 -21.57 10.13 -12.57
CA VAL A 225 -22.85 9.70 -13.13
C VAL A 225 -23.12 8.27 -12.64
N HIS A 226 -24.30 8.05 -12.09
CA HIS A 226 -24.78 6.72 -11.71
C HIS A 226 -25.65 6.16 -12.83
N ILE A 227 -25.40 4.92 -13.22
CA ILE A 227 -26.12 4.22 -14.28
C ILE A 227 -26.97 3.08 -13.73
N ALA A 228 -28.12 2.83 -14.36
CA ALA A 228 -29.05 1.80 -13.90
C ALA A 228 -28.50 0.36 -14.12
N ASP A 229 -27.73 0.18 -15.19
CA ASP A 229 -27.21 -1.12 -15.61
C ASP A 229 -25.72 -1.00 -15.94
N PRO A 230 -24.82 -1.57 -15.12
CA PRO A 230 -23.38 -1.56 -15.35
C PRO A 230 -22.95 -2.17 -16.68
N THR A 231 -23.74 -3.10 -17.24
CA THR A 231 -23.42 -3.73 -18.53
C THR A 231 -23.54 -2.77 -19.72
N GLN A 232 -24.24 -1.63 -19.52
CA GLN A 232 -24.41 -0.60 -20.53
C GLN A 232 -23.42 0.56 -20.37
N ALA A 233 -22.44 0.44 -19.46
CA ALA A 233 -21.49 1.50 -19.16
C ALA A 233 -20.84 2.10 -20.43
N ALA A 234 -20.27 1.25 -21.28
CA ALA A 234 -19.64 1.70 -22.53
C ALA A 234 -20.59 2.43 -23.49
N GLN A 235 -21.88 2.04 -23.51
CA GLN A 235 -22.89 2.72 -24.33
C GLN A 235 -23.22 4.09 -23.78
N VAL A 236 -23.37 4.20 -22.45
CA VAL A 236 -23.64 5.50 -21.80
C VAL A 236 -22.44 6.44 -21.88
N GLU A 237 -21.22 5.91 -21.70
CA GLU A 237 -19.98 6.68 -21.91
C GLU A 237 -19.91 7.29 -23.30
N HIS A 238 -20.12 6.49 -24.33
CA HIS A 238 -20.15 6.95 -25.72
C HIS A 238 -21.30 7.95 -25.96
N ALA A 239 -22.48 7.74 -25.38
CA ALA A 239 -23.61 8.65 -25.49
C ALA A 239 -23.31 10.01 -24.83
N ILE A 240 -22.66 10.03 -23.68
CA ILE A 240 -22.21 11.26 -23.03
C ILE A 240 -21.17 11.98 -23.89
N ASP A 241 -20.08 11.30 -24.23
CA ASP A 241 -18.94 11.93 -24.91
C ASP A 241 -19.32 12.46 -26.31
N SER A 242 -20.20 11.75 -27.03
CA SER A 242 -20.72 12.22 -28.33
C SER A 242 -21.53 13.51 -28.24
N GLN A 243 -22.22 13.78 -27.10
CA GLN A 243 -22.95 15.04 -26.91
C GLN A 243 -22.02 16.26 -26.81
N PHE A 244 -20.79 16.05 -26.33
CA PHE A 244 -19.80 17.11 -26.14
C PHE A 244 -18.67 17.08 -27.17
N ALA A 245 -18.72 16.15 -28.12
CA ALA A 245 -17.75 16.05 -29.21
C ALA A 245 -17.71 17.39 -30.04
N ASN A 246 -16.52 17.80 -30.42
CA ASN A 246 -16.27 19.03 -31.18
C ASN A 246 -16.77 20.31 -30.47
N SER A 247 -16.94 20.27 -29.15
CA SER A 247 -17.26 21.44 -28.34
C SER A 247 -16.01 22.00 -27.65
N ALA A 248 -16.08 23.21 -27.11
CA ALA A 248 -15.01 23.78 -26.29
C ALA A 248 -14.80 22.98 -24.96
N ASN A 249 -15.75 22.14 -24.60
CA ASN A 249 -15.75 21.37 -23.36
C ASN A 249 -15.91 19.88 -23.67
N GLU A 250 -15.04 19.33 -24.50
CA GLU A 250 -15.03 17.89 -24.77
C GLU A 250 -14.83 17.09 -23.49
N THR A 251 -15.67 16.08 -23.30
CA THR A 251 -15.62 15.21 -22.15
C THR A 251 -14.92 13.90 -22.47
N LEU A 252 -14.36 13.30 -21.44
CA LEU A 252 -13.93 11.91 -21.39
C LEU A 252 -14.65 11.25 -20.23
N THR A 253 -15.51 10.32 -20.58
CA THR A 253 -16.28 9.53 -19.64
C THR A 253 -15.60 8.18 -19.47
N GLN A 254 -15.34 7.79 -18.24
CA GLN A 254 -14.67 6.52 -17.89
C GLN A 254 -15.34 5.92 -16.67
N SER A 255 -15.40 4.59 -16.60
CA SER A 255 -15.77 3.92 -15.37
C SER A 255 -14.78 4.22 -14.25
N GLU A 256 -15.20 4.06 -13.00
CA GLU A 256 -14.32 4.24 -11.84
C GLU A 256 -13.09 3.33 -11.94
N GLN A 257 -13.27 2.13 -12.47
CA GLN A 257 -12.21 1.16 -12.70
C GLN A 257 -11.20 1.65 -13.75
N GLU A 258 -11.67 2.10 -14.92
CA GLU A 258 -10.82 2.62 -16.00
C GLU A 258 -10.07 3.88 -15.57
N LEU A 259 -10.73 4.78 -14.83
CA LEU A 259 -10.10 5.98 -14.31
C LEU A 259 -8.96 5.62 -13.35
N THR A 260 -9.21 4.70 -12.41
CA THR A 260 -8.19 4.26 -11.46
C THR A 260 -7.04 3.54 -12.18
N GLN A 261 -7.37 2.69 -13.14
CA GLN A 261 -6.36 1.99 -13.95
C GLN A 261 -5.52 2.97 -14.77
N SER A 262 -6.13 3.95 -15.43
CA SER A 262 -5.40 4.95 -16.23
C SER A 262 -4.48 5.84 -15.37
N GLN A 263 -4.89 6.16 -14.14
CA GLN A 263 -4.02 6.87 -13.20
C GLN A 263 -2.81 6.02 -12.78
N VAL A 264 -2.99 4.72 -12.59
CA VAL A 264 -1.89 3.79 -12.30
C VAL A 264 -0.96 3.64 -13.50
N GLU A 265 -1.51 3.49 -14.70
CA GLU A 265 -0.72 3.39 -15.95
C GLU A 265 0.10 4.64 -16.22
N ASN A 266 -0.41 5.84 -15.89
CA ASN A 266 0.33 7.09 -15.99
C ASN A 266 1.56 7.17 -15.05
N LEU A 267 1.61 6.34 -13.99
CA LEU A 267 2.80 6.18 -13.12
C LEU A 267 3.87 5.26 -13.76
N GLY A 268 3.62 4.75 -14.95
CA GLY A 268 4.44 3.76 -15.64
C GLY A 268 4.07 2.32 -15.27
N ASP A 269 4.77 1.36 -15.88
CA ASP A 269 4.57 -0.06 -15.59
C ASP A 269 5.16 -0.43 -14.22
N LEU A 270 4.43 -0.02 -13.15
CA LEU A 270 4.84 -0.26 -11.75
C LEU A 270 5.03 -1.74 -11.46
N ASP A 271 4.19 -2.60 -12.05
CA ASP A 271 4.28 -4.05 -11.85
C ASP A 271 5.61 -4.59 -12.38
N LEU A 272 6.00 -4.18 -13.57
CA LEU A 272 7.31 -4.52 -14.16
C LEU A 272 8.47 -3.97 -13.33
N VAL A 273 8.39 -2.72 -12.91
CA VAL A 273 9.44 -2.09 -12.08
C VAL A 273 9.59 -2.82 -10.76
N VAL A 274 8.49 -3.11 -10.06
CA VAL A 274 8.49 -3.85 -8.79
C VAL A 274 9.09 -5.25 -8.97
N HIS A 275 8.70 -5.97 -10.04
CA HIS A 275 9.25 -7.29 -10.32
C HIS A 275 10.75 -7.25 -10.64
N ARG A 276 11.22 -6.27 -11.41
CA ARG A 276 12.65 -6.11 -11.74
C ARG A 276 13.48 -5.78 -10.52
N ILE A 277 13.03 -4.85 -9.68
CA ILE A 277 13.73 -4.49 -8.44
C ILE A 277 13.76 -5.68 -7.47
N THR A 278 12.64 -6.39 -7.32
CA THR A 278 12.55 -7.59 -6.46
C THR A 278 13.50 -8.68 -6.96
N ALA A 279 13.51 -8.97 -8.25
CA ALA A 279 14.40 -9.97 -8.84
C ALA A 279 15.88 -9.60 -8.66
N ALA A 280 16.27 -8.35 -8.90
CA ALA A 280 17.63 -7.87 -8.69
C ALA A 280 18.03 -7.97 -7.21
N THR A 281 17.15 -7.60 -6.29
CA THR A 281 17.41 -7.69 -4.85
C THR A 281 17.62 -9.13 -4.41
N PHE A 282 16.76 -10.06 -4.84
CA PHE A 282 16.92 -11.48 -4.51
C PHE A 282 18.14 -12.12 -5.19
N PHE A 283 18.49 -11.68 -6.38
CA PHE A 283 19.72 -12.11 -7.04
C PHE A 283 20.97 -11.73 -6.22
N VAL A 284 21.07 -10.47 -5.80
CA VAL A 284 22.18 -10.02 -4.94
C VAL A 284 22.18 -10.77 -3.61
N LEU A 285 21.00 -10.92 -2.98
CA LEU A 285 20.85 -11.62 -1.71
C LEU A 285 21.26 -13.08 -1.80
N LEU A 286 20.96 -13.77 -2.92
CA LEU A 286 21.37 -15.16 -3.17
C LEU A 286 22.89 -15.32 -3.12
N PHE A 287 23.61 -14.47 -3.85
CA PHE A 287 25.07 -14.53 -3.89
C PHE A 287 25.70 -14.10 -2.57
N ALA A 288 25.21 -13.05 -1.95
CA ALA A 288 25.73 -12.57 -0.68
C ALA A 288 25.53 -13.61 0.45
N THR A 289 24.31 -14.18 0.54
CA THR A 289 24.02 -15.26 1.52
C THR A 289 24.83 -16.51 1.24
N GLY A 290 24.94 -16.91 -0.03
CA GLY A 290 25.77 -18.07 -0.45
C GLY A 290 27.23 -17.88 -0.11
N ALA A 291 27.81 -16.69 -0.35
CA ALA A 291 29.20 -16.39 -0.02
C ALA A 291 29.48 -16.46 1.50
N LEU A 292 28.60 -15.86 2.30
CA LEU A 292 28.70 -15.89 3.77
C LEU A 292 28.55 -17.31 4.33
N MET A 293 27.66 -18.13 3.76
CA MET A 293 27.47 -19.51 4.12
C MET A 293 28.69 -20.35 3.72
N MET A 294 29.28 -20.09 2.54
CA MET A 294 30.50 -20.74 2.11
C MET A 294 31.67 -20.46 3.05
N GLN A 295 31.83 -19.20 3.48
CA GLN A 295 32.83 -18.82 4.48
C GLN A 295 32.55 -19.52 5.81
N SER A 296 31.25 -19.62 6.22
CA SER A 296 30.86 -20.35 7.42
C SER A 296 31.37 -21.78 7.44
N ILE A 297 31.21 -22.49 6.32
CA ILE A 297 31.67 -23.91 6.22
C ILE A 297 33.15 -24.01 6.25
N ARG A 298 33.90 -23.16 5.53
CA ARG A 298 35.37 -23.17 5.56
C ARG A 298 35.91 -23.03 6.98
N GLU A 299 35.33 -22.13 7.78
CA GLU A 299 35.76 -21.92 9.16
C GLU A 299 35.42 -23.08 10.10
N ARG A 300 34.39 -23.87 9.76
CA ARG A 300 33.88 -25.00 10.55
C ARG A 300 34.34 -26.37 10.02
N THR A 301 35.17 -26.40 8.97
CA THR A 301 35.64 -27.64 8.37
C THR A 301 36.23 -28.61 9.40
N PRO A 302 37.10 -28.19 10.36
CA PRO A 302 37.62 -29.10 11.38
C PRO A 302 36.53 -29.71 12.27
N GLU A 303 35.55 -28.92 12.68
CA GLU A 303 34.45 -29.36 13.52
C GLU A 303 33.52 -30.35 12.80
N LEU A 304 33.21 -30.06 11.53
CA LEU A 304 32.44 -30.97 10.69
C LEU A 304 33.19 -32.31 10.47
N GLY A 305 34.53 -32.24 10.41
CA GLY A 305 35.39 -33.42 10.40
C GLY A 305 35.21 -34.26 11.68
N VAL A 306 35.28 -33.65 12.86
CA VAL A 306 35.05 -34.32 14.14
C VAL A 306 33.64 -34.93 14.24
N LEU A 307 32.59 -34.22 13.79
CA LEU A 307 31.24 -34.79 13.75
C LEU A 307 31.19 -36.07 12.89
N LYS A 308 31.88 -36.10 11.75
CA LYS A 308 31.94 -37.29 10.90
C LYS A 308 32.73 -38.45 11.55
N THR A 309 33.80 -38.17 12.32
CA THR A 309 34.52 -39.23 13.06
C THR A 309 33.71 -39.82 14.21
N VAL A 310 32.81 -39.03 14.81
CA VAL A 310 31.86 -39.48 15.86
C VAL A 310 30.65 -40.25 15.28
N GLY A 311 30.57 -40.39 13.93
CA GLY A 311 29.57 -41.22 13.27
C GLY A 311 28.39 -40.48 12.61
N PHE A 312 28.46 -39.15 12.47
CA PHE A 312 27.45 -38.41 11.74
C PHE A 312 27.58 -38.69 10.23
N SER A 313 26.47 -39.12 9.62
CA SER A 313 26.45 -39.37 8.17
C SER A 313 26.55 -38.05 7.37
N SER A 314 27.16 -38.14 6.18
CA SER A 314 27.31 -36.96 5.31
C SER A 314 25.99 -36.25 4.94
N PRO A 315 24.86 -36.96 4.70
CA PRO A 315 23.54 -36.33 4.50
C PRO A 315 23.06 -35.57 5.73
N LEU A 316 23.34 -36.05 6.94
CA LEU A 316 22.95 -35.39 8.17
C LEU A 316 23.69 -34.06 8.36
N VAL A 317 24.99 -34.01 8.04
CA VAL A 317 25.78 -32.78 8.04
C VAL A 317 25.20 -31.77 7.01
N MET A 318 24.82 -32.25 5.82
CA MET A 318 24.15 -31.42 4.81
C MET A 318 22.84 -30.84 5.31
N MET A 319 21.98 -31.66 5.94
CA MET A 319 20.71 -31.21 6.52
C MET A 319 20.91 -30.18 7.63
N LEU A 320 21.94 -30.31 8.47
CA LEU A 320 22.28 -29.32 9.50
C LEU A 320 22.61 -27.95 8.88
N ILE A 321 23.42 -27.94 7.83
CA ILE A 321 23.79 -26.68 7.12
C ILE A 321 22.55 -26.04 6.46
N LEU A 322 21.73 -26.84 5.78
CA LEU A 322 20.50 -26.34 5.14
C LEU A 322 19.51 -25.82 6.17
N SER A 323 19.31 -26.52 7.31
CA SER A 323 18.41 -26.06 8.37
C SER A 323 18.87 -24.74 9.00
N GLU A 324 20.19 -24.54 9.18
CA GLU A 324 20.75 -23.26 9.64
C GLU A 324 20.41 -22.13 8.66
N THR A 325 20.58 -22.35 7.35
CA THR A 325 20.28 -21.36 6.32
C THR A 325 18.75 -21.05 6.26
N ILE A 326 17.91 -22.09 6.33
CA ILE A 326 16.45 -21.94 6.31
C ILE A 326 15.99 -21.12 7.52
N ILE A 327 16.46 -21.43 8.72
CA ILE A 327 16.08 -20.71 9.94
C ILE A 327 16.47 -19.23 9.82
N LEU A 328 17.70 -18.93 9.37
CA LEU A 328 18.13 -17.55 9.21
C LEU A 328 17.33 -16.79 8.17
N CYS A 329 17.01 -17.42 7.03
CA CYS A 329 16.19 -16.78 5.99
C CYS A 329 14.74 -16.58 6.43
N VAL A 330 14.13 -17.57 7.10
CA VAL A 330 12.73 -17.47 7.56
C VAL A 330 12.60 -16.46 8.69
N VAL A 331 13.50 -16.46 9.67
CA VAL A 331 13.50 -15.46 10.75
C VAL A 331 13.76 -14.05 10.19
N GLY A 332 14.75 -13.92 9.28
CA GLY A 332 15.03 -12.66 8.62
C GLY A 332 13.88 -12.16 7.76
N CYS A 333 13.20 -13.05 7.04
CA CYS A 333 11.97 -12.73 6.30
C CYS A 333 10.86 -12.23 7.23
N GLY A 334 10.58 -12.95 8.32
CA GLY A 334 9.56 -12.54 9.30
C GLY A 334 9.84 -11.16 9.89
N LEU A 335 11.08 -10.90 10.29
CA LEU A 335 11.50 -9.58 10.77
C LEU A 335 11.44 -8.51 9.67
N GLY A 336 11.85 -8.83 8.45
CA GLY A 336 11.78 -7.92 7.30
C GLY A 336 10.35 -7.53 6.95
N LEU A 337 9.44 -8.49 6.88
CA LEU A 337 8.01 -8.23 6.64
C LEU A 337 7.36 -7.48 7.81
N TRP A 338 7.78 -7.74 9.04
CA TRP A 338 7.34 -6.95 10.19
C TRP A 338 7.81 -5.48 10.08
N VAL A 339 9.05 -5.23 9.71
CA VAL A 339 9.56 -3.88 9.43
C VAL A 339 8.77 -3.24 8.28
N ALA A 340 8.53 -3.99 7.18
CA ALA A 340 7.72 -3.51 6.06
C ALA A 340 6.32 -3.08 6.51
N SER A 341 5.64 -3.86 7.35
CA SER A 341 4.32 -3.52 7.88
C SER A 341 4.30 -2.21 8.69
N ARG A 342 5.44 -1.84 9.29
CA ARG A 342 5.60 -0.56 10.02
C ARG A 342 5.96 0.61 9.10
N LEU A 343 6.66 0.35 8.00
CA LEU A 343 7.05 1.37 7.02
C LEU A 343 5.95 1.67 6.00
N LEU A 344 5.10 0.70 5.70
CA LEU A 344 4.05 0.81 4.67
C LEU A 344 3.12 2.01 4.89
N PRO A 345 2.61 2.31 6.11
CA PRO A 345 1.77 3.48 6.35
C PRO A 345 2.46 4.82 6.06
N PHE A 346 3.79 4.89 6.22
CA PHE A 346 4.56 6.08 5.88
C PHE A 346 4.82 6.22 4.38
N ALA A 347 5.01 5.09 3.68
CA ALA A 347 5.22 5.07 2.24
C ALA A 347 3.92 5.33 1.45
N SER A 348 2.78 4.96 2.01
CA SER A 348 1.46 5.04 1.38
C SER A 348 0.67 6.31 1.73
N GLY A 349 1.29 7.36 2.19
CA GLY A 349 0.70 8.59 2.76
C GLY A 349 -0.55 9.18 2.07
N PHE A 350 -0.89 8.73 0.85
CA PHE A 350 -2.09 9.11 0.08
C PHE A 350 -3.06 7.93 -0.18
N ILE A 351 -2.64 6.68 0.04
CA ILE A 351 -3.42 5.49 -0.39
C ILE A 351 -4.02 4.75 0.82
N GLY A 352 -3.69 5.16 2.07
CA GLY A 352 -4.32 4.64 3.29
C GLY A 352 -4.09 3.13 3.54
N ILE A 353 -2.91 2.59 3.21
CA ILE A 353 -2.64 1.16 3.36
C ILE A 353 -2.23 0.87 4.80
N GLY A 354 -3.10 0.24 5.58
CA GLY A 354 -2.87 -0.06 6.99
C GLY A 354 -2.06 -1.33 7.26
N SER A 355 -2.12 -2.36 6.41
CA SER A 355 -1.50 -3.66 6.67
C SER A 355 -1.05 -4.39 5.41
N LEU A 356 -0.05 -5.28 5.57
CA LEU A 356 0.38 -6.18 4.49
C LEU A 356 -0.69 -7.25 4.22
N ALA A 357 -1.05 -7.41 2.96
CA ALA A 357 -1.96 -8.47 2.54
C ALA A 357 -1.37 -9.87 2.88
N PRO A 358 -2.18 -10.83 3.37
CA PRO A 358 -1.71 -12.17 3.71
C PRO A 358 -1.00 -12.89 2.57
N VAL A 359 -1.40 -12.61 1.32
CA VAL A 359 -0.77 -13.18 0.11
C VAL A 359 0.69 -12.74 -0.03
N VAL A 360 1.03 -11.49 0.34
CA VAL A 360 2.41 -10.98 0.31
C VAL A 360 3.26 -11.67 1.36
N VAL A 361 2.69 -11.92 2.55
CA VAL A 361 3.39 -12.65 3.63
C VAL A 361 3.66 -14.09 3.20
N ALA A 362 2.67 -14.77 2.63
CA ALA A 362 2.83 -16.15 2.15
C ALA A 362 3.85 -16.25 1.01
N ALA A 363 3.82 -15.31 0.05
CA ALA A 363 4.79 -15.23 -1.04
C ALA A 363 6.21 -14.97 -0.51
N GLY A 364 6.36 -14.04 0.46
CA GLY A 364 7.64 -13.77 1.11
C GLY A 364 8.23 -14.99 1.80
N LEU A 365 7.44 -15.73 2.57
CA LEU A 365 7.88 -16.97 3.20
C LEU A 365 8.27 -18.04 2.18
N GLY A 366 7.50 -18.19 1.09
CA GLY A 366 7.86 -19.07 -0.02
C GLY A 366 9.20 -18.70 -0.65
N CYS A 367 9.40 -17.41 -0.96
CA CYS A 367 10.66 -16.89 -1.48
C CYS A 367 11.83 -17.10 -0.51
N ALA A 368 11.62 -16.96 0.81
CA ALA A 368 12.65 -17.17 1.81
C ALA A 368 13.13 -18.63 1.83
N VAL A 369 12.21 -19.59 1.72
CA VAL A 369 12.56 -21.02 1.63
C VAL A 369 13.31 -21.33 0.35
N VAL A 370 12.84 -20.86 -0.80
CA VAL A 370 13.51 -21.04 -2.10
C VAL A 370 14.91 -20.44 -2.07
N LEU A 371 15.06 -19.23 -1.55
CA LEU A 371 16.35 -18.56 -1.40
C LEU A 371 17.28 -19.35 -0.49
N ALA A 372 16.79 -19.83 0.65
CA ALA A 372 17.59 -20.62 1.59
C ALA A 372 18.10 -21.93 0.98
N LEU A 373 17.23 -22.61 0.23
CA LEU A 373 17.62 -23.83 -0.49
C LEU A 373 18.64 -23.56 -1.59
N ALA A 374 18.43 -22.49 -2.37
CA ALA A 374 19.36 -22.11 -3.43
C ALA A 374 20.73 -21.67 -2.88
N ALA A 375 20.73 -20.73 -1.90
CA ALA A 375 21.96 -20.22 -1.28
C ALA A 375 22.71 -21.27 -0.46
N GLY A 376 21.96 -22.17 0.21
CA GLY A 376 22.51 -23.24 1.03
C GLY A 376 22.97 -24.48 0.26
N SER A 377 22.50 -24.68 -0.98
CA SER A 377 22.78 -25.92 -1.76
C SER A 377 24.26 -26.16 -2.03
N ILE A 378 24.95 -25.15 -2.56
CA ILE A 378 26.40 -25.24 -2.88
C ILE A 378 27.25 -25.46 -1.61
N PRO A 379 27.07 -24.67 -0.53
CA PRO A 379 27.72 -24.90 0.74
C PRO A 379 27.46 -26.31 1.31
N ALA A 380 26.19 -26.72 1.30
CA ALA A 380 25.77 -28.02 1.83
C ALA A 380 26.39 -29.18 1.03
N TRP A 381 26.45 -29.07 -0.28
CA TRP A 381 27.10 -30.06 -1.15
C TRP A 381 28.61 -30.18 -0.89
N ARG A 382 29.30 -29.05 -0.62
CA ARG A 382 30.71 -29.11 -0.17
C ARG A 382 30.85 -29.80 1.18
N GLY A 383 29.96 -29.56 2.12
CA GLY A 383 29.90 -30.26 3.41
C GLY A 383 29.73 -31.78 3.24
N LEU A 384 28.95 -32.21 2.24
CA LEU A 384 28.75 -33.62 1.92
C LEU A 384 30.05 -34.29 1.45
N ARG A 385 30.85 -33.61 0.61
CA ARG A 385 32.09 -34.13 0.04
C ARG A 385 33.33 -34.06 0.95
N LEU A 386 33.24 -33.43 2.12
CA LEU A 386 34.34 -33.36 3.08
C LEU A 386 34.70 -34.77 3.57
N ARG A 387 35.98 -35.19 3.35
CA ARG A 387 36.52 -36.39 3.95
C ARG A 387 37.05 -36.07 5.35
N ALA A 388 36.76 -36.94 6.32
CA ALA A 388 37.18 -36.74 7.71
C ALA A 388 38.73 -36.59 7.84
N VAL A 389 39.50 -37.32 7.00
CA VAL A 389 40.95 -37.28 6.98
C VAL A 389 41.48 -35.92 6.53
N ASP A 390 40.88 -35.34 5.47
CA ASP A 390 41.33 -34.05 4.90
C ASP A 390 40.98 -32.89 5.86
N ALA A 391 39.87 -33.02 6.62
CA ALA A 391 39.44 -32.01 7.59
C ALA A 391 40.34 -31.95 8.84
N LEU A 392 41.01 -33.05 9.18
CA LEU A 392 41.93 -33.15 10.34
C LEU A 392 43.37 -32.88 9.97
N ALA A 393 43.79 -33.14 8.70
CA ALA A 393 45.13 -32.93 8.21
C ALA A 393 45.50 -31.45 7.94
N ASN A 394 44.52 -30.58 7.82
CA ASN A 394 44.68 -29.13 7.53
C ASN A 394 44.79 -28.31 8.84
N ARG A 395 45.63 -28.71 9.76
CA ARG A 395 46.05 -27.94 10.94
C ARG A 395 47.34 -27.21 10.70
#